data_79b5847fc12daffcf7deaa5932a53e2d
#
_entry.id   79b5847fc12daffcf7deaa5932a53e2d
#
_cell.length_a   1.000
_cell.length_b   1.000
_cell.length_c   1.000
_cell.angle_alpha   90.00
_cell.angle_beta   90.00
_cell.angle_gamma   90.00
#
_symmetry.space_group_name_H-M   'P 1'
#
loop_
_entity.id
_entity.type
_entity.pdbx_description
1 polymer ?
#
loop_
_entity_poly.entity_id
_entity_poly.type
_entity_poly.pdbx_seq_one_letter_code
_entity_poly.pdbx_strand_id
1 'polypeptide(L)'
;MTISKTFCIYPWMHQMIDTNGAVKLCCVAEDPTLPNRFGDVKSEGQAMHVDQTSLSNAWNSEYMISVRERMVTGKQVMDCGQCYRKEREGQSSFRLRANKDWKEKVKQVEQYYKIFNDEYNTADQPTKNRMDMSKHYVEDLPEYLDIRFGNLCNLKCRMCTGIYSKKLGEELKEISNKDPEFKKIAQSSAEIYNFDWYDNEDFWQELEKYLPHVRLLYLTGGEPTLVEGNYTFLRGLIDKGYAKNISLVFNTNVTNFQQRFLDTVNHFDRVTFNLSIDGVGGVQEYIRYPSKWKAVQQNMSKLMDKINATNQDKTLEYLLKYDPQFLDIQTANQLLNTQTSKDNNASGTQFRLVFTPTVNVINVGSFDELVNWAYQFSEDNKSNKVNWDMEPIMLQGPQFQDMAWANKEYKKYALQKLKNIEPKAFELFTSLHPFVNKMKIALS
;
A
#
# COMPACT_ATOMS: atom_id res chain seq x y z
N MET A 1 0.82 15.96 -28.35
CA MET A 1 1.88 14.94 -28.19
C MET A 1 1.26 13.82 -27.37
N THR A 2 1.21 12.63 -27.89
CA THR A 2 0.69 11.50 -27.13
C THR A 2 1.78 11.05 -26.17
N ILE A 3 1.47 10.93 -24.89
CA ILE A 3 2.39 10.39 -23.89
C ILE A 3 2.99 9.06 -24.37
N SER A 4 4.26 8.86 -24.13
CA SER A 4 5.01 7.70 -24.61
C SER A 4 4.49 6.37 -24.02
N LYS A 5 4.76 5.27 -24.72
CA LYS A 5 4.41 3.93 -24.24
C LYS A 5 5.15 3.50 -22.94
N THR A 6 6.19 4.23 -22.54
CA THR A 6 6.95 3.96 -21.31
C THR A 6 6.53 4.83 -20.13
N PHE A 7 5.59 5.76 -20.34
CA PHE A 7 5.14 6.71 -19.34
C PHE A 7 4.44 6.06 -18.13
N CYS A 8 4.76 6.53 -16.93
CA CYS A 8 4.06 6.27 -15.70
C CYS A 8 3.82 7.58 -14.96
N ILE A 9 2.63 7.81 -14.44
CA ILE A 9 2.27 9.07 -13.77
C ILE A 9 2.97 9.25 -12.40
N TYR A 10 3.38 8.19 -11.74
CA TYR A 10 3.93 8.25 -10.37
C TYR A 10 5.09 9.24 -10.19
N PRO A 11 6.08 9.36 -11.07
CA PRO A 11 7.15 10.35 -10.92
C PRO A 11 6.68 11.81 -10.88
N TRP A 12 5.44 12.12 -11.20
CA TRP A 12 4.87 13.47 -11.18
C TRP A 12 3.91 13.74 -10.02
N MET A 13 3.59 12.71 -9.19
CA MET A 13 2.56 12.90 -8.19
C MET A 13 2.68 11.99 -6.97
N HIS A 14 3.61 11.05 -6.96
CA HIS A 14 3.76 10.04 -5.92
C HIS A 14 5.18 10.04 -5.36
N GLN A 15 5.28 9.98 -4.04
CA GLN A 15 6.54 9.76 -3.33
C GLN A 15 6.38 8.64 -2.30
N MET A 16 7.35 7.73 -2.30
CA MET A 16 7.35 6.60 -1.39
C MET A 16 8.55 6.65 -0.45
N ILE A 17 8.30 6.37 0.83
CA ILE A 17 9.32 6.19 1.87
C ILE A 17 9.17 4.79 2.43
N ASP A 18 10.21 3.97 2.29
CA ASP A 18 10.19 2.59 2.75
C ASP A 18 10.48 2.48 4.25
N THR A 19 10.32 1.28 4.80
CA THR A 19 10.45 0.98 6.24
C THR A 19 11.77 1.43 6.87
N ASN A 20 12.84 1.46 6.09
CA ASN A 20 14.16 1.91 6.49
C ASN A 20 14.46 3.39 6.18
N GLY A 21 13.45 4.17 5.78
CA GLY A 21 13.63 5.58 5.42
C GLY A 21 14.15 5.83 4.01
N ALA A 22 14.41 4.80 3.20
CA ALA A 22 14.82 4.98 1.82
C ALA A 22 13.69 5.55 0.97
N VAL A 23 13.98 6.58 0.19
CA VAL A 23 13.04 7.12 -0.81
C VAL A 23 13.07 6.23 -2.04
N LYS A 24 11.90 5.83 -2.52
CA LYS A 24 11.76 4.90 -3.66
C LYS A 24 10.98 5.51 -4.80
N LEU A 25 11.28 5.03 -6.01
CA LEU A 25 10.52 5.41 -7.20
C LEU A 25 9.06 4.96 -7.10
N CYS A 26 8.83 3.71 -6.69
CA CYS A 26 7.51 3.16 -6.33
C CYS A 26 7.66 1.77 -5.68
N CYS A 27 6.56 1.21 -5.18
CA CYS A 27 6.53 -0.06 -4.45
C CYS A 27 6.90 -1.31 -5.28
N VAL A 28 6.97 -1.21 -6.60
CA VAL A 28 7.36 -2.32 -7.50
C VAL A 28 8.60 -2.01 -8.34
N ALA A 29 9.28 -0.90 -8.07
CA ALA A 29 10.55 -0.59 -8.70
C ALA A 29 11.63 -1.55 -8.19
N GLU A 30 12.49 -2.03 -9.10
CA GLU A 30 13.56 -3.00 -8.83
C GLU A 30 14.90 -2.41 -9.28
N ASP A 31 15.96 -2.64 -8.53
CA ASP A 31 17.30 -2.37 -9.03
C ASP A 31 17.77 -3.57 -9.90
N PRO A 32 17.89 -3.39 -11.21
CA PRO A 32 18.23 -4.50 -12.11
C PRO A 32 19.65 -5.03 -11.92
N THR A 33 20.51 -4.26 -11.25
CA THR A 33 21.91 -4.65 -11.03
C THR A 33 22.09 -5.48 -9.77
N LEU A 34 21.13 -5.46 -8.87
CA LEU A 34 21.18 -6.13 -7.57
C LEU A 34 19.88 -6.90 -7.35
N PRO A 35 19.89 -8.24 -7.54
CA PRO A 35 18.72 -9.06 -7.28
C PRO A 35 18.24 -8.87 -5.84
N ASN A 36 16.93 -8.67 -5.67
CA ASN A 36 16.24 -8.38 -4.41
C ASN A 36 16.49 -6.98 -3.81
N ARG A 37 17.03 -6.02 -4.54
CA ARG A 37 17.05 -4.61 -4.15
C ARG A 37 15.96 -3.84 -4.90
N PHE A 38 15.32 -2.96 -4.15
CA PHE A 38 14.25 -2.09 -4.65
C PHE A 38 14.84 -0.87 -5.37
N GLY A 39 14.08 -0.29 -6.31
CA GLY A 39 14.47 0.91 -7.05
C GLY A 39 14.48 2.15 -6.16
N ASP A 40 15.58 2.34 -5.44
CA ASP A 40 15.80 3.51 -4.60
C ASP A 40 16.05 4.75 -5.45
N VAL A 41 15.51 5.89 -5.03
CA VAL A 41 15.93 7.20 -5.55
C VAL A 41 17.38 7.42 -5.13
N LYS A 42 18.21 7.80 -6.09
CA LYS A 42 19.67 7.85 -5.88
C LYS A 42 20.22 9.27 -6.07
N SER A 43 21.27 9.59 -5.31
CA SER A 43 22.16 10.70 -5.57
C SER A 43 23.59 10.16 -5.60
N GLU A 44 24.36 10.48 -6.65
CA GLU A 44 25.72 9.99 -6.86
C GLU A 44 25.85 8.45 -6.74
N GLY A 45 24.79 7.72 -7.17
CA GLY A 45 24.72 6.26 -7.13
C GLY A 45 24.36 5.66 -5.78
N GLN A 46 24.18 6.46 -4.72
CA GLN A 46 23.75 6.02 -3.39
C GLN A 46 22.26 6.24 -3.18
N ALA A 47 21.58 5.34 -2.44
CA ALA A 47 20.19 5.49 -2.07
C ALA A 47 20.00 6.74 -1.19
N MET A 48 18.94 7.50 -1.46
CA MET A 48 18.57 8.67 -0.66
C MET A 48 17.66 8.23 0.50
N HIS A 49 18.01 8.62 1.72
CA HIS A 49 17.27 8.33 2.94
C HIS A 49 16.79 9.62 3.60
N VAL A 50 15.58 9.61 4.15
CA VAL A 50 14.94 10.79 4.74
C VAL A 50 15.57 11.29 6.03
N ASP A 51 16.42 10.49 6.68
CA ASP A 51 17.27 10.89 7.81
C ASP A 51 18.56 11.63 7.38
N GLN A 52 18.87 11.63 6.07
CA GLN A 52 20.09 12.21 5.49
C GLN A 52 19.81 13.27 4.42
N THR A 53 18.60 13.28 3.88
CA THR A 53 18.19 14.20 2.81
C THR A 53 16.75 14.65 2.97
N SER A 54 16.45 15.83 2.45
CA SER A 54 15.07 16.31 2.44
C SER A 54 14.20 15.57 1.40
N LEU A 55 12.88 15.51 1.65
CA LEU A 55 11.91 14.96 0.71
C LEU A 55 11.91 15.73 -0.62
N SER A 56 12.05 17.06 -0.57
CA SER A 56 12.11 17.93 -1.73
C SER A 56 13.36 17.68 -2.58
N ASN A 57 14.52 17.44 -1.95
CA ASN A 57 15.73 17.07 -2.67
C ASN A 57 15.60 15.72 -3.37
N ALA A 58 14.98 14.74 -2.71
CA ALA A 58 14.71 13.45 -3.33
C ALA A 58 13.69 13.58 -4.48
N TRP A 59 12.67 14.44 -4.34
CA TRP A 59 11.61 14.66 -5.34
C TRP A 59 12.14 15.19 -6.68
N ASN A 60 13.15 16.05 -6.65
CA ASN A 60 13.76 16.63 -7.84
C ASN A 60 15.27 16.30 -7.94
N SER A 61 15.68 15.16 -7.42
CA SER A 61 17.04 14.63 -7.62
C SER A 61 17.34 14.42 -9.11
N GLU A 62 18.61 14.41 -9.48
CA GLU A 62 19.05 14.09 -10.85
C GLU A 62 18.48 12.75 -11.34
N TYR A 63 18.37 11.77 -10.44
CA TYR A 63 17.74 10.49 -10.74
C TYR A 63 16.28 10.67 -11.16
N MET A 64 15.46 11.40 -10.38
CA MET A 64 14.04 11.61 -10.67
C MET A 64 13.82 12.44 -11.93
N ILE A 65 14.65 13.44 -12.18
CA ILE A 65 14.67 14.23 -13.42
C ILE A 65 14.96 13.32 -14.61
N SER A 66 15.98 12.46 -14.51
CA SER A 66 16.33 11.47 -15.56
C SER A 66 15.19 10.45 -15.79
N VAL A 67 14.52 9.98 -14.74
CA VAL A 67 13.36 9.08 -14.84
C VAL A 67 12.24 9.74 -15.64
N ARG A 68 11.89 10.98 -15.32
CA ARG A 68 10.85 11.75 -16.03
C ARG A 68 11.21 11.98 -17.49
N GLU A 69 12.46 12.39 -17.76
CA GLU A 69 12.97 12.56 -19.13
C GLU A 69 12.83 11.27 -19.94
N ARG A 70 13.32 10.14 -19.41
CA ARG A 70 13.25 8.85 -20.12
C ARG A 70 11.82 8.46 -20.40
N MET A 71 10.91 8.62 -19.44
CA MET A 71 9.51 8.28 -19.61
C MET A 71 8.80 9.13 -20.67
N VAL A 72 9.08 10.43 -20.73
CA VAL A 72 8.47 11.33 -21.73
C VAL A 72 9.05 11.09 -23.13
N THR A 73 10.35 10.79 -23.25
CA THR A 73 11.04 10.54 -24.52
C THR A 73 10.86 9.10 -25.04
N GLY A 74 10.11 8.25 -24.35
CA GLY A 74 9.85 6.86 -24.78
C GLY A 74 10.96 5.88 -24.45
N LYS A 75 11.96 6.28 -23.66
CA LYS A 75 13.04 5.41 -23.18
C LYS A 75 12.57 4.62 -21.95
N GLN A 76 12.93 3.36 -21.86
CA GLN A 76 12.62 2.55 -20.68
C GLN A 76 13.49 2.98 -19.49
N VAL A 77 12.88 3.04 -18.32
CA VAL A 77 13.56 3.16 -17.03
C VAL A 77 13.87 1.76 -16.53
N MET A 78 15.12 1.49 -16.20
CA MET A 78 15.56 0.14 -15.81
C MET A 78 14.79 -0.37 -14.57
N ASP A 79 14.62 0.48 -13.57
CA ASP A 79 13.91 0.15 -12.33
C ASP A 79 12.42 -0.18 -12.54
N CYS A 80 11.84 0.15 -13.70
CA CYS A 80 10.47 -0.19 -14.07
C CYS A 80 10.36 -1.54 -14.80
N GLY A 81 11.41 -2.35 -14.80
CA GLY A 81 11.53 -3.62 -15.53
C GLY A 81 10.37 -4.58 -15.27
N GLN A 82 9.89 -4.68 -14.02
CA GLN A 82 8.77 -5.52 -13.63
C GLN A 82 7.47 -5.14 -14.37
N CYS A 83 7.15 -3.85 -14.47
CA CYS A 83 5.97 -3.39 -15.19
C CYS A 83 6.06 -3.72 -16.68
N TYR A 84 7.21 -3.43 -17.32
CA TYR A 84 7.40 -3.71 -18.74
C TYR A 84 7.39 -5.21 -19.04
N ARG A 85 7.91 -6.06 -18.15
CA ARG A 85 7.85 -7.52 -18.28
C ARG A 85 6.41 -8.01 -18.28
N LYS A 86 5.60 -7.61 -17.27
CA LYS A 86 4.17 -7.97 -17.18
C LYS A 86 3.40 -7.57 -18.44
N GLU A 87 3.67 -6.38 -18.97
CA GLU A 87 3.01 -5.88 -20.18
C GLU A 87 3.39 -6.67 -21.42
N ARG A 88 4.67 -7.07 -21.57
CA ARG A 88 5.08 -7.98 -22.67
C ARG A 88 4.41 -9.35 -22.59
N GLU A 89 4.09 -9.80 -21.37
CA GLU A 89 3.33 -11.04 -21.14
C GLU A 89 1.80 -10.87 -21.27
N GLY A 90 1.34 -9.71 -21.76
CA GLY A 90 -0.09 -9.41 -21.92
C GLY A 90 -0.82 -9.17 -20.60
N GLN A 91 -0.09 -8.89 -19.51
CA GLN A 91 -0.67 -8.66 -18.20
C GLN A 91 -0.81 -7.15 -17.90
N SER A 92 -1.76 -6.82 -17.01
CA SER A 92 -1.85 -5.47 -16.47
C SER A 92 -0.70 -5.21 -15.49
N SER A 93 -0.08 -4.04 -15.58
CA SER A 93 1.00 -3.60 -14.67
C SER A 93 0.51 -2.53 -13.70
N PHE A 94 1.31 -2.25 -12.66
CA PHE A 94 1.08 -1.10 -11.77
C PHE A 94 1.08 0.22 -12.53
N ARG A 95 1.99 0.37 -13.50
CA ARG A 95 2.09 1.54 -14.36
C ARG A 95 0.81 1.81 -15.15
N LEU A 96 0.26 0.79 -15.80
CA LEU A 96 -0.98 0.92 -16.58
C LEU A 96 -2.18 1.25 -15.69
N ARG A 97 -2.26 0.65 -14.50
CA ARG A 97 -3.30 0.96 -13.51
C ARG A 97 -3.16 2.40 -13.01
N ALA A 98 -1.95 2.81 -12.61
CA ALA A 98 -1.70 4.17 -12.16
C ALA A 98 -2.11 5.22 -13.21
N ASN A 99 -1.73 5.03 -14.47
CA ASN A 99 -2.13 5.92 -15.55
C ASN A 99 -3.65 5.96 -15.79
N LYS A 100 -4.34 4.84 -15.57
CA LYS A 100 -5.80 4.76 -15.66
C LYS A 100 -6.48 5.48 -14.50
N ASP A 101 -6.04 5.21 -13.28
CA ASP A 101 -6.65 5.73 -12.05
C ASP A 101 -6.44 7.24 -11.93
N TRP A 102 -5.28 7.74 -12.39
CA TRP A 102 -4.89 9.15 -12.38
C TRP A 102 -4.94 9.81 -13.76
N LYS A 103 -5.86 9.39 -14.57
CA LYS A 103 -5.96 9.80 -15.99
C LYS A 103 -6.05 11.32 -16.19
N GLU A 104 -6.67 12.07 -15.26
CA GLU A 104 -6.76 13.53 -15.35
C GLU A 104 -5.39 14.18 -15.06
N LYS A 105 -4.62 13.65 -14.12
CA LYS A 105 -3.24 14.11 -13.88
C LYS A 105 -2.34 13.76 -15.07
N VAL A 106 -2.53 12.60 -15.69
CA VAL A 106 -1.85 12.24 -16.95
C VAL A 106 -2.08 13.30 -18.02
N LYS A 107 -3.33 13.75 -18.22
CA LYS A 107 -3.67 14.82 -19.18
C LYS A 107 -3.01 16.15 -18.84
N GLN A 108 -2.93 16.50 -17.54
CA GLN A 108 -2.24 17.72 -17.10
C GLN A 108 -0.76 17.68 -17.47
N VAL A 109 -0.09 16.55 -17.25
CA VAL A 109 1.32 16.35 -17.62
C VAL A 109 1.48 16.39 -19.15
N GLU A 110 0.58 15.78 -19.93
CA GLU A 110 0.59 15.89 -21.39
C GLU A 110 0.49 17.35 -21.87
N GLN A 111 -0.43 18.10 -21.27
CA GLN A 111 -0.63 19.51 -21.60
C GLN A 111 0.58 20.35 -21.24
N TYR A 112 1.19 20.11 -20.07
CA TYR A 112 2.42 20.79 -19.66
C TYR A 112 3.52 20.61 -20.71
N TYR A 113 3.83 19.38 -21.13
CA TYR A 113 4.89 19.15 -22.11
C TYR A 113 4.54 19.67 -23.51
N LYS A 114 3.26 19.74 -23.85
CA LYS A 114 2.82 20.36 -25.10
C LYS A 114 3.13 21.87 -25.09
N ILE A 115 2.68 22.59 -24.08
CA ILE A 115 2.93 24.04 -23.91
C ILE A 115 4.42 24.30 -23.87
N PHE A 116 5.17 23.56 -23.05
CA PHE A 116 6.60 23.67 -22.93
C PHE A 116 7.31 23.55 -24.30
N ASN A 117 6.95 22.57 -25.11
CA ASN A 117 7.55 22.37 -26.42
C ASN A 117 7.17 23.50 -27.40
N ASP A 118 5.93 23.99 -27.35
CA ASP A 118 5.50 25.12 -28.18
C ASP A 118 6.29 26.40 -27.87
N GLU A 119 6.49 26.70 -26.58
CA GLU A 119 7.30 27.82 -26.11
C GLU A 119 8.79 27.63 -26.44
N TYR A 120 9.32 26.41 -26.21
CA TYR A 120 10.71 26.08 -26.51
C TYR A 120 11.05 26.30 -27.98
N ASN A 121 10.16 25.93 -28.89
CA ASN A 121 10.39 26.04 -30.35
C ASN A 121 10.52 27.50 -30.79
N THR A 122 9.87 28.43 -30.10
CA THR A 122 9.86 29.88 -30.45
C THR A 122 10.88 30.71 -29.66
N ALA A 123 11.44 30.14 -28.57
CA ALA A 123 12.39 30.85 -27.69
C ALA A 123 13.75 31.08 -28.33
N ASP A 124 14.47 32.12 -27.85
CA ASP A 124 15.87 32.35 -28.16
C ASP A 124 16.79 31.35 -27.44
N GLN A 125 18.07 31.29 -27.82
CA GLN A 125 19.00 30.31 -27.29
C GLN A 125 19.26 30.45 -25.76
N PRO A 126 19.40 31.64 -25.16
CA PRO A 126 19.52 31.80 -23.72
C PRO A 126 18.30 31.28 -22.95
N THR A 127 17.10 31.51 -23.49
CA THR A 127 15.84 31.02 -22.93
C THR A 127 15.75 29.48 -23.03
N LYS A 128 16.11 28.90 -24.19
CA LYS A 128 16.18 27.46 -24.36
C LYS A 128 17.10 26.79 -23.34
N ASN A 129 18.27 27.35 -23.10
CA ASN A 129 19.19 26.82 -22.11
C ASN A 129 18.60 26.80 -20.70
N ARG A 130 17.85 27.85 -20.29
CA ARG A 130 17.13 27.87 -19.01
C ARG A 130 16.00 26.84 -18.98
N MET A 131 15.24 26.74 -20.04
CA MET A 131 14.15 25.78 -20.17
C MET A 131 14.64 24.33 -20.10
N ASP A 132 15.78 24.01 -20.71
CA ASP A 132 16.37 22.66 -20.68
C ASP A 132 16.72 22.25 -19.24
N MET A 133 17.17 23.19 -18.38
CA MET A 133 17.47 22.91 -16.97
C MET A 133 16.23 22.61 -16.13
N SER A 134 15.06 23.20 -16.49
CA SER A 134 13.81 23.05 -15.72
C SER A 134 12.83 22.04 -16.32
N LYS A 135 13.06 21.53 -17.53
CA LYS A 135 12.10 20.77 -18.34
C LYS A 135 11.44 19.60 -17.62
N HIS A 136 12.17 18.91 -16.77
CA HIS A 136 11.69 17.73 -16.05
C HIS A 136 11.66 17.94 -14.53
N TYR A 137 11.86 19.16 -14.10
CA TYR A 137 11.66 19.59 -12.71
C TYR A 137 10.16 19.71 -12.44
N VAL A 138 9.69 19.22 -11.30
CA VAL A 138 8.28 19.31 -10.89
C VAL A 138 8.18 20.19 -9.66
N GLU A 139 7.57 21.36 -9.82
CA GLU A 139 7.36 22.32 -8.72
C GLU A 139 6.25 21.86 -7.77
N ASP A 140 5.23 21.22 -8.30
CA ASP A 140 4.12 20.67 -7.52
C ASP A 140 4.62 19.59 -6.55
N LEU A 141 4.14 19.64 -5.32
CA LEU A 141 4.40 18.60 -4.33
C LEU A 141 3.54 17.35 -4.59
N PRO A 142 4.00 16.16 -4.17
CA PRO A 142 3.25 14.93 -4.35
C PRO A 142 1.84 14.98 -3.76
N GLU A 143 0.87 14.51 -4.53
CA GLU A 143 -0.52 14.32 -4.09
C GLU A 143 -0.77 12.95 -3.46
N TYR A 144 0.12 12.00 -3.73
CA TYR A 144 0.08 10.64 -3.21
C TYR A 144 1.37 10.33 -2.43
N LEU A 145 1.21 10.04 -1.13
CA LEU A 145 2.31 9.60 -0.27
C LEU A 145 2.12 8.13 0.13
N ASP A 146 3.14 7.29 -0.11
CA ASP A 146 3.28 5.92 0.42
C ASP A 146 4.34 5.98 1.53
N ILE A 147 3.91 5.94 2.79
CA ILE A 147 4.82 6.06 3.95
C ILE A 147 4.76 4.79 4.78
N ARG A 148 5.94 4.27 5.14
CA ARG A 148 6.11 3.03 5.89
C ARG A 148 6.93 3.27 7.15
N PHE A 149 6.29 3.73 8.22
CA PHE A 149 6.94 4.03 9.50
C PHE A 149 7.50 2.76 10.14
N GLY A 150 8.75 2.41 9.79
CA GLY A 150 9.47 1.27 10.34
C GLY A 150 8.91 -0.10 9.99
N ASN A 151 9.46 -1.12 10.62
CA ASN A 151 9.14 -2.53 10.38
C ASN A 151 8.47 -3.23 11.56
N LEU A 152 7.90 -2.48 12.53
CA LEU A 152 7.22 -3.06 13.68
C LEU A 152 6.04 -3.91 13.21
N CYS A 153 6.13 -5.23 13.43
CA CYS A 153 5.10 -6.19 13.11
C CYS A 153 5.02 -7.27 14.18
N ASN A 154 3.81 -7.70 14.51
CA ASN A 154 3.59 -8.77 15.47
C ASN A 154 3.62 -10.18 14.86
N LEU A 155 3.74 -10.31 13.52
CA LEU A 155 3.75 -11.57 12.79
C LEU A 155 5.11 -11.88 12.15
N LYS A 156 5.32 -13.17 11.83
CA LYS A 156 6.45 -13.75 11.10
C LYS A 156 5.91 -14.56 9.92
N CYS A 157 5.27 -13.88 8.96
CA CYS A 157 4.62 -14.53 7.83
C CYS A 157 5.65 -15.26 6.94
N ARG A 158 5.27 -16.43 6.39
CA ARG A 158 6.16 -17.29 5.58
C ARG A 158 6.68 -16.65 4.31
N MET A 159 5.95 -15.67 3.75
CA MET A 159 6.34 -14.93 2.55
C MET A 159 6.98 -13.56 2.86
N CYS A 160 7.16 -13.21 4.14
CA CYS A 160 7.68 -11.91 4.55
C CYS A 160 9.21 -11.92 4.66
N THR A 161 9.80 -10.73 4.82
CA THR A 161 11.24 -10.52 5.06
C THR A 161 11.47 -9.72 6.33
N GLY A 162 12.71 -9.72 6.85
CA GLY A 162 13.07 -8.94 8.03
C GLY A 162 12.94 -7.42 7.86
N ILE A 163 12.98 -6.93 6.62
CA ILE A 163 12.77 -5.51 6.30
C ILE A 163 11.34 -5.05 6.66
N TYR A 164 10.36 -5.95 6.50
CA TYR A 164 8.94 -5.65 6.78
C TYR A 164 8.41 -6.32 8.06
N SER A 165 9.25 -7.04 8.81
CA SER A 165 8.86 -7.62 10.09
C SER A 165 10.05 -7.67 11.05
N LYS A 166 10.04 -6.83 12.08
CA LYS A 166 11.06 -6.81 13.14
C LYS A 166 11.24 -8.19 13.77
N LYS A 167 10.14 -8.85 14.14
CA LYS A 167 10.19 -10.21 14.75
C LYS A 167 10.82 -11.25 13.85
N LEU A 168 10.52 -11.19 12.53
CA LEU A 168 11.14 -12.10 11.57
C LEU A 168 12.62 -11.77 11.38
N GLY A 169 12.98 -10.48 11.31
CA GLY A 169 14.37 -10.04 11.22
C GLY A 169 15.22 -10.49 12.42
N GLU A 170 14.68 -10.40 13.63
CA GLU A 170 15.33 -10.88 14.85
C GLU A 170 15.56 -12.41 14.80
N GLU A 171 14.56 -13.18 14.40
CA GLU A 171 14.67 -14.64 14.24
C GLU A 171 15.69 -15.04 13.18
N LEU A 172 15.65 -14.40 12.01
CA LEU A 172 16.62 -14.67 10.94
C LEU A 172 18.06 -14.33 11.37
N LYS A 173 18.26 -13.26 12.13
CA LYS A 173 19.53 -12.87 12.69
C LYS A 173 20.03 -13.92 13.71
N GLU A 174 19.15 -14.41 14.58
CA GLU A 174 19.48 -15.48 15.54
C GLU A 174 19.90 -16.77 14.83
N ILE A 175 19.17 -17.20 13.79
CA ILE A 175 19.52 -18.37 12.99
C ILE A 175 20.85 -18.16 12.28
N SER A 176 21.08 -17.00 11.66
CA SER A 176 22.32 -16.66 10.96
C SER A 176 23.55 -16.69 11.87
N ASN A 177 23.38 -16.36 13.16
CA ASN A 177 24.46 -16.44 14.15
C ASN A 177 24.82 -17.88 14.53
N LYS A 178 23.87 -18.81 14.40
CA LYS A 178 24.04 -20.24 14.73
C LYS A 178 24.47 -21.08 13.53
N ASP A 179 24.11 -20.65 12.30
CA ASP A 179 24.34 -21.38 11.06
C ASP A 179 25.05 -20.49 10.03
N PRO A 180 26.38 -20.72 9.80
CA PRO A 180 27.15 -19.94 8.81
C PRO A 180 26.67 -20.13 7.36
N GLU A 181 26.10 -21.27 6.99
CA GLU A 181 25.54 -21.51 5.66
C GLU A 181 24.26 -20.71 5.46
N PHE A 182 23.37 -20.70 6.47
CA PHE A 182 22.18 -19.87 6.44
C PHE A 182 22.52 -18.38 6.36
N LYS A 183 23.61 -17.93 7.03
CA LYS A 183 24.09 -16.56 6.95
C LYS A 183 24.38 -16.11 5.52
N LYS A 184 24.93 -16.99 4.68
CA LYS A 184 25.21 -16.69 3.25
C LYS A 184 23.91 -16.46 2.46
N ILE A 185 22.86 -17.18 2.81
CA ILE A 185 21.54 -17.07 2.14
C ILE A 185 20.76 -15.86 2.67
N ALA A 186 20.87 -15.59 3.96
CA ALA A 186 20.16 -14.51 4.65
C ALA A 186 20.84 -13.13 4.57
N GLN A 187 21.97 -13.01 3.90
CA GLN A 187 22.81 -11.79 3.87
C GLN A 187 22.07 -10.53 3.42
N SER A 188 21.01 -10.65 2.62
CA SER A 188 20.20 -9.51 2.18
C SER A 188 19.18 -9.01 3.23
N SER A 189 18.92 -9.79 4.27
CA SER A 189 17.92 -9.45 5.31
C SER A 189 18.53 -9.05 6.66
N ALA A 190 19.86 -9.12 6.80
CA ALA A 190 20.60 -8.88 8.04
C ALA A 190 21.34 -7.53 8.08
N GLU A 191 21.20 -6.69 7.07
CA GLU A 191 21.78 -5.35 7.09
C GLU A 191 21.10 -4.51 8.19
N ILE A 192 21.93 -3.76 8.90
CA ILE A 192 21.45 -2.88 9.99
C ILE A 192 20.80 -1.66 9.33
N TYR A 193 19.48 -1.72 9.18
CA TYR A 193 18.70 -0.56 8.76
C TYR A 193 18.24 0.23 9.99
N ASN A 194 18.23 1.56 9.88
CA ASN A 194 17.54 2.40 10.84
C ASN A 194 16.04 2.37 10.54
N PHE A 195 15.28 1.70 11.38
CA PHE A 195 13.82 1.63 11.25
C PHE A 195 13.08 2.71 12.05
N ASP A 196 13.81 3.50 12.86
CA ASP A 196 13.29 4.57 13.71
C ASP A 196 13.59 5.96 13.10
N TRP A 197 13.79 6.03 11.76
CA TRP A 197 14.11 7.23 11.00
C TRP A 197 13.08 8.35 11.17
N TYR A 198 11.84 8.02 11.49
CA TYR A 198 10.74 8.95 11.72
C TYR A 198 10.77 9.61 13.12
N ASP A 199 11.72 9.28 13.96
CA ASP A 199 12.00 10.04 15.19
C ASP A 199 12.72 11.37 14.90
N ASN A 200 13.13 11.62 13.65
CA ASN A 200 13.76 12.84 13.20
C ASN A 200 12.74 13.99 13.04
N GLU A 201 12.95 15.06 13.79
CA GLU A 201 12.07 16.23 13.80
C GLU A 201 12.08 17.00 12.47
N ASP A 202 13.22 17.07 11.78
CA ASP A 202 13.36 17.74 10.48
C ASP A 202 12.47 17.08 9.41
N PHE A 203 12.34 15.75 9.46
CA PHE A 203 11.44 15.03 8.56
C PHE A 203 9.98 15.48 8.74
N TRP A 204 9.51 15.64 9.98
CA TRP A 204 8.13 16.06 10.25
C TRP A 204 7.88 17.50 9.81
N GLN A 205 8.84 18.42 10.05
CA GLN A 205 8.73 19.82 9.61
C GLN A 205 8.67 19.92 8.09
N GLU A 206 9.40 19.10 7.38
CA GLU A 206 9.34 19.05 5.93
C GLU A 206 8.05 18.43 5.42
N LEU A 207 7.61 17.33 6.00
CA LEU A 207 6.37 16.66 5.64
C LEU A 207 5.16 17.58 5.79
N GLU A 208 5.17 18.51 6.75
CA GLU A 208 4.10 19.49 6.93
C GLU A 208 3.82 20.32 5.68
N LYS A 209 4.83 20.62 4.87
CA LYS A 209 4.69 21.39 3.62
C LYS A 209 3.88 20.60 2.57
N TYR A 210 3.89 19.28 2.65
CA TYR A 210 3.22 18.39 1.71
C TYR A 210 1.73 18.21 2.04
N LEU A 211 1.36 18.30 3.33
CA LEU A 211 0.03 17.94 3.82
C LEU A 211 -1.14 18.64 3.10
N PRO A 212 -1.07 19.94 2.73
CA PRO A 212 -2.15 20.61 1.99
C PRO A 212 -2.38 20.04 0.59
N HIS A 213 -1.36 19.39 0.01
CA HIS A 213 -1.37 18.84 -1.34
C HIS A 213 -1.80 17.37 -1.40
N VAL A 214 -1.69 16.64 -0.27
CA VAL A 214 -1.99 15.22 -0.21
C VAL A 214 -3.48 14.94 -0.46
N ARG A 215 -3.75 13.99 -1.36
CA ARG A 215 -5.09 13.48 -1.68
C ARG A 215 -5.21 11.99 -1.42
N LEU A 216 -4.09 11.28 -1.49
CA LEU A 216 -4.01 9.85 -1.19
C LEU A 216 -2.84 9.59 -0.24
N LEU A 217 -3.13 8.95 0.88
CA LEU A 217 -2.15 8.50 1.85
C LEU A 217 -2.22 6.97 1.98
N TYR A 218 -1.11 6.31 1.68
CA TYR A 218 -0.97 4.87 1.80
C TYR A 218 -0.01 4.53 2.94
N LEU A 219 -0.53 3.86 3.96
CA LEU A 219 0.22 3.44 5.13
C LEU A 219 0.35 1.91 5.15
N THR A 220 1.58 1.45 5.13
CA THR A 220 1.94 0.03 5.18
C THR A 220 3.29 -0.12 5.91
N GLY A 221 4.06 -1.16 5.65
CA GLY A 221 5.36 -1.41 6.28
C GLY A 221 5.34 -2.70 7.08
N GLY A 222 5.53 -2.64 8.39
CA GLY A 222 5.27 -3.76 9.29
C GLY A 222 3.77 -4.01 9.44
N GLU A 223 3.22 -3.74 10.63
CA GLU A 223 1.77 -3.64 10.83
C GLU A 223 1.44 -2.19 11.22
N PRO A 224 0.83 -1.40 10.34
CA PRO A 224 0.64 0.03 10.59
C PRO A 224 -0.24 0.35 11.79
N THR A 225 -1.12 -0.57 12.21
CA THR A 225 -1.96 -0.41 13.40
C THR A 225 -1.19 -0.53 14.73
N LEU A 226 0.08 -0.93 14.68
CA LEU A 226 0.95 -1.04 15.87
C LEU A 226 1.91 0.14 16.01
N VAL A 227 2.12 0.92 14.94
CA VAL A 227 3.15 1.96 14.88
C VAL A 227 2.60 3.29 15.40
N GLU A 228 3.16 3.80 16.52
CA GLU A 228 2.71 5.04 17.15
C GLU A 228 2.86 6.26 16.21
N GLY A 229 3.91 6.29 15.39
CA GLY A 229 4.12 7.33 14.38
C GLY A 229 2.93 7.51 13.43
N ASN A 230 2.24 6.42 13.06
CA ASN A 230 1.02 6.51 12.26
C ASN A 230 -0.09 7.29 13.00
N TYR A 231 -0.28 7.03 14.29
CA TYR A 231 -1.32 7.74 15.06
C TYR A 231 -1.01 9.22 15.22
N THR A 232 0.24 9.55 15.52
CA THR A 232 0.70 10.94 15.63
C THR A 232 0.48 11.68 14.32
N PHE A 233 0.86 11.06 13.21
CA PHE A 233 0.69 11.63 11.87
C PHE A 233 -0.78 11.85 11.50
N LEU A 234 -1.61 10.81 11.66
CA LEU A 234 -3.04 10.90 11.34
C LEU A 234 -3.77 11.93 12.20
N ARG A 235 -3.43 12.01 13.49
CA ARG A 235 -3.98 13.05 14.38
C ARG A 235 -3.59 14.45 13.92
N GLY A 236 -2.33 14.66 13.55
CA GLY A 236 -1.88 15.94 13.00
C GLY A 236 -2.68 16.35 11.74
N LEU A 237 -3.02 15.41 10.87
CA LEU A 237 -3.87 15.65 9.69
C LEU A 237 -5.30 16.03 10.08
N ILE A 238 -5.85 15.40 11.13
CA ILE A 238 -7.19 15.69 11.65
C ILE A 238 -7.21 17.08 12.27
N ASP A 239 -6.29 17.37 13.18
CA ASP A 239 -6.22 18.63 13.92
C ASP A 239 -6.04 19.84 13.00
N LYS A 240 -5.33 19.66 11.89
CA LYS A 240 -5.13 20.68 10.84
C LYS A 240 -6.27 20.74 9.80
N GLY A 241 -7.26 19.86 9.89
CA GLY A 241 -8.43 19.83 9.01
C GLY A 241 -8.19 19.25 7.61
N TYR A 242 -7.05 18.59 7.35
CA TYR A 242 -6.72 17.99 6.04
C TYR A 242 -7.39 16.63 5.82
N ALA A 243 -7.66 15.88 6.89
CA ALA A 243 -8.13 14.49 6.84
C ALA A 243 -9.36 14.30 5.93
N LYS A 244 -10.32 15.22 5.98
CA LYS A 244 -11.56 15.17 5.18
C LYS A 244 -11.37 15.25 3.65
N ASN A 245 -10.15 15.60 3.19
CA ASN A 245 -9.81 15.71 1.77
C ASN A 245 -8.88 14.58 1.33
N ILE A 246 -8.53 13.65 2.24
CA ILE A 246 -7.56 12.58 2.02
C ILE A 246 -8.26 11.23 1.97
N SER A 247 -8.00 10.49 0.90
CA SER A 247 -8.28 9.06 0.84
C SER A 247 -7.16 8.30 1.53
N LEU A 248 -7.50 7.47 2.52
CA LEU A 248 -6.56 6.74 3.35
C LEU A 248 -6.57 5.25 2.99
N VAL A 249 -5.41 4.67 2.79
CA VAL A 249 -5.25 3.25 2.46
C VAL A 249 -4.31 2.58 3.45
N PHE A 250 -4.73 1.45 3.99
CA PHE A 250 -3.92 0.60 4.87
C PHE A 250 -3.74 -0.81 4.31
N ASN A 251 -2.53 -1.37 4.47
CA ASN A 251 -2.37 -2.81 4.45
C ASN A 251 -2.28 -3.30 5.90
N THR A 252 -3.19 -4.17 6.30
CA THR A 252 -3.20 -4.68 7.68
C THR A 252 -3.32 -6.20 7.73
N ASN A 253 -2.65 -6.81 8.70
CA ASN A 253 -2.74 -8.23 8.99
C ASN A 253 -3.99 -8.61 9.81
N VAL A 254 -4.83 -7.64 10.13
CA VAL A 254 -6.13 -7.79 10.82
C VAL A 254 -6.02 -8.34 12.25
N THR A 255 -4.82 -8.36 12.85
CA THR A 255 -4.65 -8.91 14.20
C THR A 255 -4.79 -7.89 15.32
N ASN A 256 -4.83 -6.58 14.98
CA ASN A 256 -4.83 -5.50 15.97
C ASN A 256 -5.69 -4.31 15.54
N PHE A 257 -7.00 -4.41 15.74
CA PHE A 257 -7.90 -3.24 15.61
C PHE A 257 -8.23 -2.69 17.00
N GLN A 258 -7.40 -1.74 17.45
CA GLN A 258 -7.68 -0.99 18.66
C GLN A 258 -8.75 0.07 18.39
N GLN A 259 -9.52 0.41 19.43
CA GLN A 259 -10.59 1.41 19.32
C GLN A 259 -10.07 2.75 18.79
N ARG A 260 -8.95 3.26 19.34
CA ARG A 260 -8.33 4.52 18.92
C ARG A 260 -8.02 4.56 17.41
N PHE A 261 -7.65 3.41 16.81
CA PHE A 261 -7.40 3.32 15.37
C PHE A 261 -8.69 3.49 14.58
N LEU A 262 -9.72 2.75 14.97
CA LEU A 262 -11.03 2.80 14.31
C LEU A 262 -11.69 4.19 14.44
N ASP A 263 -11.46 4.89 15.58
CA ASP A 263 -11.94 6.26 15.77
C ASP A 263 -11.19 7.24 14.86
N THR A 264 -9.88 7.10 14.76
CA THR A 264 -9.03 7.98 13.95
C THR A 264 -9.42 7.93 12.47
N VAL A 265 -9.64 6.75 11.90
CA VAL A 265 -9.90 6.60 10.45
C VAL A 265 -11.24 7.18 10.01
N ASN A 266 -12.20 7.36 10.90
CA ASN A 266 -13.52 7.95 10.60
C ASN A 266 -13.48 9.45 10.26
N HIS A 267 -12.34 10.11 10.42
CA HIS A 267 -12.16 11.53 10.05
C HIS A 267 -11.76 11.75 8.59
N PHE A 268 -11.47 10.66 7.86
CA PHE A 268 -11.00 10.73 6.48
C PHE A 268 -12.15 10.61 5.48
N ASP A 269 -11.98 11.18 4.27
CA ASP A 269 -12.99 11.13 3.21
C ASP A 269 -13.33 9.69 2.83
N ARG A 270 -12.30 8.93 2.49
CA ARG A 270 -12.41 7.54 2.09
C ARG A 270 -11.34 6.70 2.76
N VAL A 271 -11.72 5.50 3.23
CA VAL A 271 -10.78 4.58 3.88
C VAL A 271 -10.81 3.22 3.18
N THR A 272 -9.66 2.77 2.71
CA THR A 272 -9.49 1.44 2.14
C THR A 272 -8.64 0.60 3.08
N PHE A 273 -9.16 -0.55 3.47
CA PHE A 273 -8.39 -1.59 4.17
C PHE A 273 -8.07 -2.73 3.21
N ASN A 274 -6.80 -2.90 2.92
CA ASN A 274 -6.28 -4.10 2.26
C ASN A 274 -6.04 -5.16 3.35
N LEU A 275 -6.96 -6.11 3.41
CA LEU A 275 -7.02 -7.14 4.45
C LEU A 275 -6.12 -8.31 4.05
N SER A 276 -4.99 -8.42 4.72
CA SER A 276 -3.98 -9.45 4.45
C SER A 276 -4.40 -10.81 5.03
N ILE A 277 -5.37 -11.46 4.40
CA ILE A 277 -5.91 -12.78 4.79
C ILE A 277 -5.61 -13.77 3.67
N ASP A 278 -4.77 -14.79 3.94
CA ASP A 278 -4.24 -15.73 2.95
C ASP A 278 -4.91 -17.12 2.99
N GLY A 279 -5.77 -17.35 3.95
CA GLY A 279 -6.49 -18.62 4.12
C GLY A 279 -7.46 -18.57 5.29
N VAL A 280 -8.12 -19.69 5.55
CA VAL A 280 -9.08 -19.87 6.64
C VAL A 280 -8.49 -20.82 7.69
N GLY A 281 -8.80 -20.59 8.96
CA GLY A 281 -8.41 -21.49 10.06
C GLY A 281 -6.90 -21.73 10.13
N GLY A 282 -6.50 -22.98 10.17
CA GLY A 282 -5.10 -23.41 10.30
C GLY A 282 -4.19 -22.96 9.15
N VAL A 283 -4.72 -22.76 7.94
CA VAL A 283 -3.94 -22.27 6.80
C VAL A 283 -3.51 -20.82 7.07
N GLN A 284 -4.41 -19.96 7.52
CA GLN A 284 -4.07 -18.59 7.93
C GLN A 284 -3.05 -18.58 9.06
N GLU A 285 -3.26 -19.36 10.11
CA GLU A 285 -2.37 -19.44 11.27
C GLU A 285 -0.96 -19.92 10.91
N TYR A 286 -0.85 -20.88 9.97
CA TYR A 286 0.45 -21.37 9.50
C TYR A 286 1.20 -20.34 8.67
N ILE A 287 0.51 -19.72 7.70
CA ILE A 287 1.15 -18.76 6.77
C ILE A 287 1.52 -17.46 7.50
N ARG A 288 0.60 -16.95 8.32
CA ARG A 288 0.76 -15.69 9.06
C ARG A 288 1.03 -15.91 10.54
N TYR A 289 1.99 -16.78 10.84
CA TYR A 289 2.38 -17.12 12.20
C TYR A 289 2.87 -15.89 13.00
N PRO A 290 2.49 -15.71 14.27
CA PRO A 290 1.65 -16.56 15.12
C PRO A 290 0.18 -16.06 15.24
N SER A 291 -0.42 -15.55 14.14
CA SER A 291 -1.83 -15.12 14.17
C SER A 291 -2.76 -16.26 14.60
N LYS A 292 -3.92 -15.88 15.15
CA LYS A 292 -5.00 -16.81 15.51
C LYS A 292 -6.24 -16.48 14.69
N TRP A 293 -6.76 -17.46 13.97
CA TRP A 293 -7.91 -17.26 13.09
C TRP A 293 -9.11 -16.65 13.81
N LYS A 294 -9.41 -17.13 15.02
CA LYS A 294 -10.48 -16.60 15.86
C LYS A 294 -10.30 -15.09 16.15
N ALA A 295 -9.07 -14.66 16.40
CA ALA A 295 -8.78 -13.24 16.64
C ALA A 295 -8.97 -12.40 15.36
N VAL A 296 -8.56 -12.91 14.20
CA VAL A 296 -8.80 -12.27 12.90
C VAL A 296 -10.30 -12.08 12.67
N GLN A 297 -11.12 -13.13 12.87
CA GLN A 297 -12.58 -13.05 12.74
C GLN A 297 -13.20 -12.02 13.70
N GLN A 298 -12.77 -12.01 14.96
CA GLN A 298 -13.24 -11.04 15.96
C GLN A 298 -12.89 -9.60 15.56
N ASN A 299 -11.69 -9.37 15.03
CA ASN A 299 -11.29 -8.04 14.57
C ASN A 299 -12.06 -7.62 13.32
N MET A 300 -12.35 -8.53 12.41
CA MET A 300 -13.24 -8.25 11.27
C MET A 300 -14.64 -7.84 11.74
N SER A 301 -15.22 -8.53 12.72
CA SER A 301 -16.51 -8.14 13.30
C SER A 301 -16.45 -6.77 13.97
N LYS A 302 -15.40 -6.47 14.76
CA LYS A 302 -15.21 -5.14 15.37
C LYS A 302 -15.13 -4.03 14.33
N LEU A 303 -14.42 -4.27 13.21
CA LEU A 303 -14.35 -3.30 12.13
C LEU A 303 -15.74 -3.03 11.54
N MET A 304 -16.52 -4.08 11.29
CA MET A 304 -17.88 -3.94 10.76
C MET A 304 -18.83 -3.24 11.75
N ASP A 305 -18.77 -3.60 13.04
CA ASP A 305 -19.54 -2.92 14.09
C ASP A 305 -19.26 -1.42 14.08
N LYS A 306 -17.97 -1.03 13.98
CA LYS A 306 -17.57 0.37 13.93
C LYS A 306 -18.07 1.09 12.67
N ILE A 307 -17.92 0.49 11.49
CA ILE A 307 -18.41 1.05 10.23
C ILE A 307 -19.94 1.25 10.28
N ASN A 308 -20.65 0.30 10.85
CA ASN A 308 -22.11 0.34 10.96
C ASN A 308 -22.59 1.31 12.05
N ALA A 309 -21.80 1.52 13.12
CA ALA A 309 -22.14 2.41 14.24
C ALA A 309 -22.08 3.91 13.92
N THR A 310 -21.71 4.32 12.69
CA THR A 310 -21.60 5.73 12.29
C THR A 310 -22.94 6.50 12.16
N ASN A 311 -23.97 6.12 12.91
CA ASN A 311 -25.05 7.01 13.35
C ASN A 311 -24.65 7.55 14.73
N GLN A 312 -24.71 8.87 14.94
CA GLN A 312 -24.25 9.58 16.15
C GLN A 312 -24.72 8.93 17.48
N ASP A 313 -25.92 8.38 17.52
CA ASP A 313 -26.46 7.70 18.70
C ASP A 313 -25.75 6.36 19.02
N LYS A 314 -25.32 5.64 18.01
CA LYS A 314 -24.61 4.36 18.18
C LYS A 314 -23.14 4.53 18.55
N THR A 315 -22.52 5.67 18.24
CA THR A 315 -21.14 5.95 18.63
C THR A 315 -21.02 6.09 20.14
N LEU A 316 -21.96 6.77 20.77
CA LEU A 316 -22.01 6.92 22.23
C LEU A 316 -22.29 5.57 22.92
N GLU A 317 -23.23 4.79 22.40
CA GLU A 317 -23.56 3.44 22.90
C GLU A 317 -22.36 2.48 22.77
N TYR A 318 -21.64 2.58 21.66
CA TYR A 318 -20.43 1.78 21.41
C TYR A 318 -19.29 2.16 22.36
N LEU A 319 -19.02 3.45 22.60
CA LEU A 319 -17.99 3.94 23.53
C LEU A 319 -18.33 3.54 24.95
N LEU A 320 -19.56 3.64 25.37
CA LEU A 320 -20.04 3.19 26.69
C LEU A 320 -19.86 1.69 26.90
N LYS A 321 -20.02 0.90 25.82
CA LYS A 321 -19.96 -0.57 25.89
C LYS A 321 -18.53 -1.11 25.91
N TYR A 322 -17.59 -0.49 25.16
CA TYR A 322 -16.26 -1.08 24.90
C TYR A 322 -15.10 -0.30 25.52
N ASP A 323 -15.29 1.00 25.86
CA ASP A 323 -14.23 1.80 26.49
C ASP A 323 -14.76 2.94 27.36
N PRO A 324 -15.40 2.64 28.52
CA PRO A 324 -15.99 3.64 29.39
C PRO A 324 -14.99 4.59 30.06
N GLN A 325 -13.67 4.31 29.99
CA GLN A 325 -12.65 5.12 30.65
C GLN A 325 -12.18 6.32 29.83
N PHE A 326 -12.51 6.38 28.54
CA PHE A 326 -12.14 7.47 27.63
C PHE A 326 -13.20 8.56 27.47
N LEU A 327 -14.36 8.42 28.08
CA LEU A 327 -15.40 9.45 28.08
C LEU A 327 -15.12 10.49 29.17
N ASP A 328 -14.24 11.45 28.87
CA ASP A 328 -14.27 12.69 29.64
C ASP A 328 -15.52 13.51 29.30
N ILE A 329 -15.98 14.31 30.26
CA ILE A 329 -17.17 15.15 30.15
C ILE A 329 -17.05 16.16 28.97
N GLN A 330 -15.85 16.53 28.60
CA GLN A 330 -15.56 17.48 27.51
C GLN A 330 -15.78 16.86 26.13
N THR A 331 -15.35 15.62 25.95
CA THR A 331 -15.57 14.81 24.72
C THR A 331 -17.05 14.44 24.58
N ALA A 332 -17.73 14.07 25.66
CA ALA A 332 -19.16 13.82 25.65
C ALA A 332 -19.98 15.09 25.31
N ASN A 333 -19.60 16.25 25.84
CA ASN A 333 -20.25 17.53 25.54
C ASN A 333 -19.96 18.03 24.12
N GLN A 334 -18.77 17.78 23.56
CA GLN A 334 -18.48 18.06 22.15
C GLN A 334 -19.32 17.19 21.22
N LEU A 335 -19.48 15.91 21.51
CA LEU A 335 -20.35 15.00 20.75
C LEU A 335 -21.83 15.40 20.82
N LEU A 336 -22.30 15.88 21.97
CA LEU A 336 -23.68 16.39 22.17
C LEU A 336 -23.91 17.75 21.49
N ASN A 337 -22.92 18.64 21.50
CA ASN A 337 -23.04 19.98 20.89
C ASN A 337 -22.94 19.99 19.37
N THR A 338 -22.34 18.94 18.74
CA THR A 338 -22.39 18.74 17.29
C THR A 338 -23.77 18.29 16.78
N GLN A 339 -24.69 17.95 17.65
CA GLN A 339 -26.08 17.61 17.27
C GLN A 339 -26.92 18.82 16.81
N THR A 340 -26.47 20.06 16.97
CA THR A 340 -27.27 21.25 16.65
C THR A 340 -27.03 21.88 15.28
N SER A 341 -26.05 21.45 14.52
CA SER A 341 -25.86 21.87 13.14
C SER A 341 -26.35 20.80 12.16
N LYS A 342 -27.60 20.90 11.77
CA LYS A 342 -28.17 20.15 10.65
C LYS A 342 -27.57 20.65 9.33
N ASP A 343 -26.37 20.24 9.01
CA ASP A 343 -25.88 20.26 7.63
C ASP A 343 -26.19 18.92 6.97
N ASN A 344 -27.27 18.91 6.19
CA ASN A 344 -27.84 17.77 5.48
C ASN A 344 -26.97 17.25 4.31
N ASN A 345 -25.66 17.55 4.25
CA ASN A 345 -24.76 17.15 3.17
C ASN A 345 -23.45 16.49 3.64
N ALA A 346 -23.30 16.06 4.87
CA ALA A 346 -22.14 15.26 5.27
C ALA A 346 -22.32 13.81 4.83
N SER A 347 -21.86 13.46 3.63
CA SER A 347 -21.61 12.07 3.28
C SER A 347 -20.53 11.57 4.25
N GLY A 348 -20.89 10.68 5.18
CA GLY A 348 -19.92 10.09 6.12
C GLY A 348 -18.82 9.33 5.38
N THR A 349 -17.73 9.02 6.07
CA THR A 349 -16.59 8.24 5.55
C THR A 349 -17.05 7.02 4.74
N GLN A 350 -16.53 6.88 3.52
CA GLN A 350 -16.77 5.73 2.67
C GLN A 350 -15.68 4.68 2.89
N PHE A 351 -16.09 3.44 3.09
CA PHE A 351 -15.15 2.33 3.32
C PHE A 351 -15.05 1.41 2.12
N ARG A 352 -13.82 1.01 1.79
CA ARG A 352 -13.53 -0.10 0.88
C ARG A 352 -12.74 -1.15 1.63
N LEU A 353 -13.23 -2.39 1.65
CA LEU A 353 -12.58 -3.53 2.26
C LEU A 353 -12.15 -4.50 1.17
N VAL A 354 -10.85 -4.71 1.05
CA VAL A 354 -10.27 -5.51 -0.02
C VAL A 354 -9.51 -6.68 0.58
N PHE A 355 -9.95 -7.89 0.32
CA PHE A 355 -9.17 -9.09 0.64
C PHE A 355 -7.97 -9.16 -0.31
N THR A 356 -6.76 -9.17 0.23
CA THR A 356 -5.51 -9.16 -0.55
C THR A 356 -4.66 -10.41 -0.24
N PRO A 357 -5.14 -11.61 -0.57
CA PRO A 357 -4.39 -12.83 -0.32
C PRO A 357 -3.14 -12.91 -1.21
N THR A 358 -2.02 -13.30 -0.60
CA THR A 358 -0.81 -13.69 -1.31
C THR A 358 -0.87 -15.19 -1.58
N VAL A 359 -1.23 -15.55 -2.83
CA VAL A 359 -1.42 -16.93 -3.22
C VAL A 359 -0.11 -17.58 -3.62
N ASN A 360 0.20 -18.70 -3.00
CA ASN A 360 1.42 -19.47 -3.17
C ASN A 360 1.15 -20.98 -3.07
N VAL A 361 2.19 -21.81 -3.15
CA VAL A 361 2.05 -23.27 -3.09
C VAL A 361 1.39 -23.78 -1.80
N ILE A 362 1.47 -23.02 -0.71
CA ILE A 362 0.93 -23.47 0.60
C ILE A 362 -0.59 -23.34 0.64
N ASN A 363 -1.17 -22.26 0.06
CA ASN A 363 -2.60 -21.97 0.18
C ASN A 363 -3.40 -22.16 -1.11
N VAL A 364 -2.76 -22.41 -2.24
CA VAL A 364 -3.47 -22.58 -3.51
C VAL A 364 -4.48 -23.73 -3.48
N GLY A 365 -4.19 -24.81 -2.71
CA GLY A 365 -5.07 -25.96 -2.55
C GLY A 365 -6.30 -25.73 -1.65
N SER A 366 -6.40 -24.59 -0.97
CA SER A 366 -7.53 -24.16 -0.14
C SER A 366 -8.01 -22.75 -0.48
N PHE A 367 -7.67 -22.26 -1.66
CA PHE A 367 -8.04 -20.93 -2.10
C PHE A 367 -9.57 -20.78 -2.27
N ASP A 368 -10.25 -21.83 -2.67
CA ASP A 368 -11.72 -21.90 -2.72
C ASP A 368 -12.37 -21.64 -1.34
N GLU A 369 -11.81 -22.21 -0.28
CA GLU A 369 -12.30 -22.02 1.09
C GLU A 369 -12.18 -20.56 1.53
N LEU A 370 -11.06 -19.91 1.21
CA LEU A 370 -10.87 -18.49 1.47
C LEU A 370 -11.86 -17.61 0.71
N VAL A 371 -12.01 -17.86 -0.60
CA VAL A 371 -12.93 -17.08 -1.45
C VAL A 371 -14.37 -17.22 -0.97
N ASN A 372 -14.81 -18.44 -0.68
CA ASN A 372 -16.16 -18.72 -0.22
C ASN A 372 -16.43 -18.10 1.16
N TRP A 373 -15.47 -18.16 2.08
CA TRP A 373 -15.57 -17.48 3.36
C TRP A 373 -15.65 -15.95 3.20
N ALA A 374 -14.77 -15.35 2.37
CA ALA A 374 -14.77 -13.93 2.13
C ALA A 374 -16.07 -13.45 1.48
N TYR A 375 -16.59 -14.21 0.52
CA TYR A 375 -17.88 -13.96 -0.10
C TYR A 375 -19.02 -13.99 0.94
N GLN A 376 -19.11 -15.04 1.73
CA GLN A 376 -20.15 -15.16 2.76
C GLN A 376 -20.05 -14.03 3.80
N PHE A 377 -18.84 -13.73 4.27
CA PHE A 377 -18.62 -12.64 5.20
C PHE A 377 -19.07 -11.28 4.61
N SER A 378 -18.81 -11.04 3.33
CA SER A 378 -19.24 -9.81 2.64
C SER A 378 -20.77 -9.75 2.49
N GLU A 379 -21.41 -10.88 2.17
CA GLU A 379 -22.89 -10.97 2.10
C GLU A 379 -23.56 -10.72 3.46
N ASP A 380 -23.03 -11.33 4.53
CA ASP A 380 -23.56 -11.16 5.90
C ASP A 380 -23.37 -9.73 6.43
N ASN A 381 -22.45 -8.97 5.85
CA ASN A 381 -22.09 -7.61 6.25
C ASN A 381 -22.37 -6.56 5.15
N LYS A 382 -23.33 -6.79 4.29
CA LYS A 382 -23.72 -5.82 3.26
C LYS A 382 -24.14 -4.49 3.88
N SER A 383 -23.57 -3.41 3.38
CA SER A 383 -23.88 -2.04 3.80
C SER A 383 -23.64 -1.08 2.64
N ASN A 384 -24.45 -0.03 2.52
CA ASN A 384 -24.24 1.05 1.55
C ASN A 384 -22.96 1.89 1.83
N LYS A 385 -22.32 1.69 2.97
CA LYS A 385 -21.08 2.36 3.38
C LYS A 385 -19.83 1.57 3.03
N VAL A 386 -19.96 0.30 2.64
CA VAL A 386 -18.83 -0.61 2.39
C VAL A 386 -18.88 -1.13 0.97
N ASN A 387 -17.78 -0.90 0.27
CA ASN A 387 -17.50 -1.55 -1.01
C ASN A 387 -16.52 -2.71 -0.77
N TRP A 388 -16.93 -3.92 -1.12
CA TRP A 388 -16.14 -5.14 -0.98
C TRP A 388 -15.41 -5.47 -2.27
N ASP A 389 -14.16 -5.95 -2.17
CA ASP A 389 -13.40 -6.47 -3.29
C ASP A 389 -12.40 -7.55 -2.84
N MET A 390 -11.81 -8.27 -3.80
CA MET A 390 -10.71 -9.20 -3.57
C MET A 390 -9.67 -9.01 -4.66
N GLU A 391 -8.45 -8.64 -4.27
CA GLU A 391 -7.31 -8.41 -5.16
C GLU A 391 -6.17 -9.39 -4.84
N PRO A 392 -6.26 -10.65 -5.28
CA PRO A 392 -5.24 -11.64 -4.97
C PRO A 392 -3.93 -11.34 -5.69
N ILE A 393 -2.80 -11.65 -5.04
CA ILE A 393 -1.46 -11.50 -5.57
C ILE A 393 -0.83 -12.90 -5.68
N MET A 394 -0.29 -13.23 -6.86
CA MET A 394 0.46 -14.46 -7.05
C MET A 394 1.90 -14.25 -6.62
N LEU A 395 2.38 -15.04 -5.66
CA LEU A 395 3.76 -15.00 -5.20
C LEU A 395 4.68 -15.65 -6.25
N GLN A 396 5.70 -14.92 -6.68
CA GLN A 396 6.69 -15.37 -7.67
C GLN A 396 8.08 -15.68 -7.07
N GLY A 397 8.24 -15.49 -5.78
CA GLY A 397 9.49 -15.75 -5.07
C GLY A 397 9.30 -15.80 -3.57
N PRO A 398 10.15 -16.52 -2.84
CA PRO A 398 11.20 -17.40 -3.35
C PRO A 398 10.61 -18.59 -4.12
N GLN A 399 11.40 -19.18 -5.04
CA GLN A 399 10.92 -20.21 -5.98
C GLN A 399 10.19 -21.37 -5.32
N PHE A 400 10.63 -21.83 -4.15
CA PHE A 400 9.98 -22.95 -3.43
C PHE A 400 8.58 -22.61 -2.90
N GLN A 401 8.17 -21.34 -2.93
CA GLN A 401 6.80 -20.91 -2.61
C GLN A 401 5.96 -20.62 -3.86
N ASP A 402 6.55 -20.60 -5.03
CA ASP A 402 5.83 -20.43 -6.28
C ASP A 402 5.00 -21.72 -6.57
N MET A 403 3.73 -21.54 -6.86
CA MET A 403 2.82 -22.66 -7.16
C MET A 403 3.24 -23.44 -8.42
N ALA A 404 4.02 -22.85 -9.32
CA ALA A 404 4.56 -23.52 -10.49
C ALA A 404 5.50 -24.69 -10.11
N TRP A 405 6.09 -24.67 -8.92
CA TRP A 405 6.98 -25.71 -8.39
C TRP A 405 6.24 -26.84 -7.66
N ALA A 406 4.93 -26.72 -7.50
CA ALA A 406 4.13 -27.81 -6.94
C ALA A 406 4.22 -29.08 -7.80
N ASN A 407 4.18 -30.26 -7.17
CA ASN A 407 4.13 -31.51 -7.90
C ASN A 407 2.82 -31.67 -8.68
N LYS A 408 2.80 -32.56 -9.67
CA LYS A 408 1.69 -32.75 -10.59
C LYS A 408 0.38 -33.14 -9.90
N GLU A 409 0.45 -33.94 -8.87
CA GLU A 409 -0.72 -34.38 -8.12
C GLU A 409 -1.35 -33.23 -7.33
N TYR A 410 -0.54 -32.44 -6.65
CA TYR A 410 -1.01 -31.27 -5.92
C TYR A 410 -1.58 -30.20 -6.85
N LYS A 411 -0.95 -29.96 -8.02
CA LYS A 411 -1.51 -29.08 -9.04
C LYS A 411 -2.90 -29.52 -9.50
N LYS A 412 -3.07 -30.83 -9.76
CA LYS A 412 -4.36 -31.39 -10.13
C LYS A 412 -5.41 -31.25 -9.02
N TYR A 413 -5.00 -31.46 -7.77
CA TYR A 413 -5.85 -31.23 -6.59
C TYR A 413 -6.27 -29.76 -6.50
N ALA A 414 -5.33 -28.81 -6.59
CA ALA A 414 -5.62 -27.39 -6.53
C ALA A 414 -6.56 -26.95 -7.66
N LEU A 415 -6.35 -27.42 -8.90
CA LEU A 415 -7.25 -27.16 -10.03
C LEU A 415 -8.67 -27.67 -9.79
N GLN A 416 -8.82 -28.81 -9.11
CA GLN A 416 -10.13 -29.36 -8.77
C GLN A 416 -10.82 -28.47 -7.71
N LYS A 417 -10.08 -28.02 -6.70
CA LYS A 417 -10.59 -27.14 -5.64
C LYS A 417 -11.10 -25.79 -6.19
N LEU A 418 -10.46 -25.22 -7.19
CA LEU A 418 -10.92 -23.98 -7.81
C LEU A 418 -12.34 -24.07 -8.42
N LYS A 419 -12.85 -25.27 -8.69
CA LYS A 419 -14.23 -25.48 -9.18
C LYS A 419 -15.28 -25.29 -8.08
N ASN A 420 -14.88 -25.33 -6.81
CA ASN A 420 -15.76 -25.19 -5.65
C ASN A 420 -16.00 -23.71 -5.27
N ILE A 421 -15.36 -22.76 -5.98
CA ILE A 421 -15.59 -21.35 -5.72
C ILE A 421 -17.05 -20.99 -6.05
N GLU A 422 -17.72 -20.36 -5.10
CA GLU A 422 -19.10 -19.87 -5.26
C GLU A 422 -19.19 -18.95 -6.49
N PRO A 423 -20.05 -19.26 -7.46
CA PRO A 423 -20.13 -18.46 -8.70
C PRO A 423 -20.42 -16.97 -8.47
N LYS A 424 -21.23 -16.62 -7.48
CA LYS A 424 -21.54 -15.22 -7.13
C LYS A 424 -20.35 -14.45 -6.58
N ALA A 425 -19.31 -15.14 -6.07
CA ALA A 425 -18.07 -14.49 -5.67
C ALA A 425 -17.36 -13.80 -6.84
N PHE A 426 -17.50 -14.32 -8.07
CA PHE A 426 -16.93 -13.71 -9.28
C PHE A 426 -17.69 -12.43 -9.71
N GLU A 427 -18.94 -12.30 -9.32
CA GLU A 427 -19.73 -11.10 -9.55
C GLU A 427 -19.37 -9.99 -8.55
N LEU A 428 -19.19 -10.38 -7.28
CA LEU A 428 -18.83 -9.45 -6.19
C LEU A 428 -17.38 -8.97 -6.31
N PHE A 429 -16.45 -9.89 -6.54
CA PHE A 429 -15.00 -9.62 -6.58
C PHE A 429 -14.50 -9.53 -8.02
N THR A 430 -14.49 -8.33 -8.58
CA THR A 430 -14.24 -8.13 -10.03
C THR A 430 -12.86 -8.58 -10.49
N SER A 431 -11.85 -8.55 -9.61
CA SER A 431 -10.48 -9.00 -9.92
C SER A 431 -10.29 -10.51 -9.82
N LEU A 432 -11.27 -11.26 -9.28
CA LEU A 432 -11.13 -12.69 -8.99
C LEU A 432 -11.09 -13.55 -10.27
N HIS A 433 -11.97 -13.29 -11.24
CA HIS A 433 -12.05 -14.09 -12.46
C HIS A 433 -10.76 -14.06 -13.30
N PRO A 434 -10.16 -12.90 -13.62
CA PRO A 434 -8.87 -12.87 -14.30
C PRO A 434 -7.76 -13.56 -13.50
N PHE A 435 -7.78 -13.45 -12.17
CA PHE A 435 -6.78 -14.07 -11.31
C PHE A 435 -6.87 -15.61 -11.32
N VAL A 436 -8.07 -16.17 -11.17
CA VAL A 436 -8.31 -17.64 -11.23
C VAL A 436 -7.89 -18.21 -12.57
N ASN A 437 -8.12 -17.51 -13.67
CA ASN A 437 -7.65 -17.95 -14.98
C ASN A 437 -6.11 -18.00 -15.06
N LYS A 438 -5.39 -17.03 -14.47
CA LYS A 438 -3.93 -17.09 -14.37
C LYS A 438 -3.44 -18.26 -13.50
N MET A 439 -4.13 -18.53 -12.39
CA MET A 439 -3.81 -19.69 -11.54
C MET A 439 -3.96 -21.01 -12.33
N LYS A 440 -5.03 -21.16 -13.12
CA LYS A 440 -5.23 -22.34 -13.96
C LYS A 440 -4.07 -22.55 -14.94
N ILE A 441 -3.55 -21.49 -15.52
CA ILE A 441 -2.37 -21.55 -16.43
C ILE A 441 -1.11 -21.96 -15.64
N ALA A 442 -0.88 -21.39 -14.47
CA ALA A 442 0.31 -21.71 -13.65
C ALA A 442 0.28 -23.12 -13.08
N LEU A 443 -0.90 -23.72 -12.90
CA LEU A 443 -1.10 -25.05 -12.37
C LEU A 443 -1.20 -26.14 -13.48
N SER A 444 -1.43 -25.77 -14.73
CA SER A 444 -1.41 -26.69 -15.86
C SER A 444 0.00 -27.08 -16.27
#